data_757c66ce02fee761e1e8e9dce51027f6
#
_entry.id   757c66ce02fee761e1e8e9dce51027f6
#
_cell.length_a   1.000
_cell.length_b   1.000
_cell.length_c   1.000
_cell.angle_alpha   90.00
_cell.angle_beta   90.00
_cell.angle_gamma   90.00
#
_symmetry.space_group_name_H-M   'P 1'
#
loop_
_entity.id
_entity.type
_entity.pdbx_description
1 polymer ?
#
loop_
_entity_poly.entity_id
_entity_poly.type
_entity_poly.pdbx_seq_one_letter_code
_entity_poly.pdbx_strand_id
1 'polypeptide(L)'
;MPAILSAEVNRHAIDFSGNWELDYQLSDHPNEKIRRVYIETRSRIEAQLRRQNNRSIVVDPGVYNLQSIVGLGQLAERIAQATVLDITQADGHIVIQRNDDFSLICDFTDMQPKASLVGAEACAWDEDQLIFRLALPDGLHVEHKLSIAPDRSRLNIATTVWIEGVRYPFTLNRVYMPFEPGEGQYHCEYTIARQTTCTLGGSQE
;
A
#
# COMPACT_ATOMS: atom_id res chain seq x y z
N MET A 1 -22.70 45.04 3.16
CA MET A 1 -21.91 43.98 2.54
C MET A 1 -21.64 42.93 3.62
N PRO A 2 -22.21 41.73 3.57
CA PRO A 2 -21.92 40.70 4.54
C PRO A 2 -20.58 40.04 4.17
N ALA A 3 -19.66 40.00 5.14
CA ALA A 3 -18.43 39.25 5.05
C ALA A 3 -18.77 37.76 4.98
N ILE A 4 -18.42 37.13 3.88
CA ILE A 4 -18.45 35.68 3.75
C ILE A 4 -17.24 35.18 4.57
N LEU A 5 -17.49 34.74 5.80
CA LEU A 5 -16.54 33.90 6.51
C LEU A 5 -16.44 32.58 5.74
N SER A 6 -15.36 32.45 4.98
CA SER A 6 -14.93 31.15 4.51
C SER A 6 -14.53 30.33 5.73
N ALA A 7 -15.42 29.45 6.18
CA ALA A 7 -15.06 28.40 7.10
C ALA A 7 -14.09 27.50 6.33
N GLU A 8 -12.79 27.66 6.55
CA GLU A 8 -11.82 26.62 6.27
C GLU A 8 -12.20 25.43 7.14
N VAL A 9 -12.93 24.52 6.54
CA VAL A 9 -13.16 23.20 7.11
C VAL A 9 -11.79 22.54 7.20
N ASN A 10 -11.27 22.51 8.41
CA ASN A 10 -10.07 21.75 8.75
C ASN A 10 -10.41 20.25 8.54
N ARG A 11 -10.31 19.80 7.27
CA ARG A 11 -10.75 18.47 6.82
C ARG A 11 -9.82 17.34 7.24
N HIS A 12 -8.73 17.63 7.94
CA HIS A 12 -7.70 16.64 8.21
C HIS A 12 -7.53 16.44 9.72
N ALA A 13 -8.62 15.98 10.36
CA ALA A 13 -8.60 15.60 11.77
C ALA A 13 -7.88 14.25 12.02
N ILE A 14 -7.52 13.51 10.95
CA ILE A 14 -6.91 12.19 11.07
C ILE A 14 -5.41 12.34 11.12
N ASP A 15 -4.84 11.86 12.22
CA ASP A 15 -3.41 11.84 12.49
C ASP A 15 -2.89 10.40 12.38
N PHE A 16 -2.00 10.18 11.40
CA PHE A 16 -1.32 8.91 11.16
C PHE A 16 0.03 8.81 11.90
N SER A 17 0.48 9.89 12.54
CA SER A 17 1.80 9.95 13.18
C SER A 17 2.02 8.82 14.17
N GLY A 18 3.25 8.35 14.26
CA GLY A 18 3.67 7.31 15.20
C GLY A 18 4.47 6.21 14.56
N ASN A 19 4.91 5.28 15.39
CA ASN A 19 5.64 4.10 14.95
C ASN A 19 4.68 2.91 14.87
N TRP A 20 4.79 2.18 13.78
CA TRP A 20 3.86 1.13 13.44
C TRP A 20 4.63 -0.14 13.06
N GLU A 21 4.24 -1.28 13.63
CA GLU A 21 4.81 -2.60 13.34
C GLU A 21 3.78 -3.49 12.66
N LEU A 22 4.22 -4.28 11.67
CA LEU A 22 3.36 -5.16 10.88
C LEU A 22 2.75 -6.28 11.73
N ASP A 23 1.42 -6.34 11.75
CA ASP A 23 0.67 -7.48 12.27
C ASP A 23 0.53 -8.55 11.17
N TYR A 24 1.32 -9.61 11.29
CA TYR A 24 1.29 -10.72 10.33
C TYR A 24 0.00 -11.53 10.35
N GLN A 25 -0.73 -11.54 11.49
CA GLN A 25 -1.95 -12.33 11.62
C GLN A 25 -3.13 -11.66 10.93
N LEU A 26 -3.18 -10.33 10.97
CA LEU A 26 -4.24 -9.53 10.36
C LEU A 26 -3.93 -9.11 8.93
N SER A 27 -2.68 -9.24 8.51
CA SER A 27 -2.23 -8.90 7.16
C SER A 27 -2.53 -10.01 6.16
N ASP A 28 -2.74 -9.65 4.90
CA ASP A 28 -2.80 -10.64 3.82
C ASP A 28 -1.46 -11.41 3.71
N HIS A 29 -1.53 -12.73 3.59
CA HIS A 29 -0.39 -13.55 3.21
C HIS A 29 -0.23 -13.51 1.68
N PRO A 30 0.86 -12.96 1.14
CA PRO A 30 0.98 -12.68 -0.29
C PRO A 30 0.72 -13.89 -1.18
N ASN A 31 1.38 -15.01 -0.91
CA ASN A 31 1.23 -16.22 -1.72
C ASN A 31 -0.20 -16.79 -1.68
N GLU A 32 -0.85 -16.76 -0.53
CA GLU A 32 -2.25 -17.20 -0.40
C GLU A 32 -3.19 -16.25 -1.12
N LYS A 33 -2.95 -14.95 -1.02
CA LYS A 33 -3.73 -13.92 -1.73
C LYS A 33 -3.59 -14.07 -3.24
N ILE A 34 -2.37 -14.23 -3.77
CA ILE A 34 -2.10 -14.46 -5.19
C ILE A 34 -2.86 -15.70 -5.66
N ARG A 35 -2.73 -16.82 -4.94
CA ARG A 35 -3.43 -18.06 -5.28
C ARG A 35 -4.95 -17.88 -5.30
N ARG A 36 -5.50 -17.22 -4.30
CA ARG A 36 -6.95 -16.96 -4.19
C ARG A 36 -7.44 -16.13 -5.37
N VAL A 37 -6.83 -14.97 -5.61
CA VAL A 37 -7.20 -14.07 -6.70
C VAL A 37 -7.08 -14.77 -8.06
N TYR A 38 -6.03 -15.56 -8.27
CA TYR A 38 -5.85 -16.36 -9.47
C TYR A 38 -7.02 -17.35 -9.70
N ILE A 39 -7.36 -18.14 -8.68
CA ILE A 39 -8.43 -19.15 -8.77
C ILE A 39 -9.78 -18.47 -9.01
N GLU A 40 -10.10 -17.40 -8.26
CA GLU A 40 -11.34 -16.65 -8.42
C GLU A 40 -11.48 -16.03 -9.81
N THR A 41 -10.40 -15.43 -10.31
CA THR A 41 -10.39 -14.81 -11.63
C THR A 41 -10.56 -15.85 -12.72
N ARG A 42 -9.84 -16.98 -12.62
CA ARG A 42 -9.99 -18.11 -13.56
C ARG A 42 -11.44 -18.61 -13.58
N SER A 43 -12.04 -18.83 -12.41
CA SER A 43 -13.43 -19.30 -12.32
C SER A 43 -14.42 -18.32 -12.93
N ARG A 44 -14.21 -17.01 -12.76
CA ARG A 44 -15.03 -15.96 -13.40
C ARG A 44 -14.91 -15.98 -14.92
N ILE A 45 -13.69 -16.11 -15.42
CA ILE A 45 -13.42 -16.22 -16.87
C ILE A 45 -14.13 -17.46 -17.44
N GLU A 46 -13.96 -18.62 -16.82
CA GLU A 46 -14.59 -19.87 -17.26
C GLU A 46 -16.12 -19.76 -17.26
N ALA A 47 -16.71 -19.16 -16.21
CA ALA A 47 -18.16 -18.93 -16.15
C ALA A 47 -18.64 -17.98 -17.25
N GLN A 48 -17.87 -16.95 -17.54
CA GLN A 48 -18.19 -15.99 -18.61
C GLN A 48 -18.12 -16.65 -19.99
N LEU A 49 -17.08 -17.44 -20.27
CA LEU A 49 -16.93 -18.19 -21.51
C LEU A 49 -18.09 -19.20 -21.73
N ARG A 50 -18.53 -19.91 -20.70
CA ARG A 50 -19.69 -20.82 -20.78
C ARG A 50 -20.98 -20.09 -21.14
N ARG A 51 -21.18 -18.86 -20.67
CA ARG A 51 -22.34 -18.03 -21.00
C ARG A 51 -22.28 -17.49 -22.42
N GLN A 52 -21.10 -17.32 -22.97
CA GLN A 52 -20.86 -16.75 -24.32
C GLN A 52 -20.87 -17.80 -25.44
N ASN A 53 -20.78 -19.09 -25.14
CA ASN A 53 -20.76 -20.17 -26.17
C ASN A 53 -21.96 -20.19 -27.11
N ASN A 54 -22.94 -19.30 -26.93
CA ASN A 54 -24.04 -19.06 -27.88
C ASN A 54 -23.87 -17.84 -28.78
N ARG A 55 -22.74 -17.10 -28.68
CA ARG A 55 -22.44 -15.94 -29.55
C ARG A 55 -20.95 -15.92 -29.88
N SER A 56 -20.63 -15.96 -31.19
CA SER A 56 -19.25 -15.84 -31.68
C SER A 56 -18.69 -14.45 -31.37
N ILE A 57 -18.08 -14.28 -30.21
CA ILE A 57 -17.34 -13.07 -29.88
C ILE A 57 -15.86 -13.49 -29.73
N VAL A 58 -15.01 -12.83 -30.53
CA VAL A 58 -13.54 -12.96 -30.42
C VAL A 58 -13.15 -12.40 -29.02
N VAL A 59 -12.81 -13.29 -28.13
CA VAL A 59 -12.26 -12.91 -26.81
C VAL A 59 -10.80 -12.57 -27.04
N ASP A 60 -10.42 -11.31 -26.77
CA ASP A 60 -9.02 -10.90 -26.81
C ASP A 60 -8.25 -11.64 -25.70
N PRO A 61 -7.29 -12.53 -26.05
CA PRO A 61 -6.53 -13.30 -25.06
C PRO A 61 -5.70 -12.43 -24.12
N GLY A 62 -5.34 -11.21 -24.56
CA GLY A 62 -4.54 -10.27 -23.76
C GLY A 62 -5.28 -9.73 -22.53
N VAL A 63 -6.61 -9.58 -22.63
CA VAL A 63 -7.45 -9.06 -21.53
C VAL A 63 -7.58 -10.06 -20.38
N TYR A 64 -7.32 -11.34 -20.60
CA TYR A 64 -7.46 -12.42 -19.62
C TYR A 64 -6.12 -13.08 -19.23
N ASN A 65 -5.03 -12.33 -19.28
CA ASN A 65 -3.73 -12.87 -18.92
C ASN A 65 -3.65 -13.14 -17.41
N LEU A 66 -3.95 -14.38 -17.00
CA LEU A 66 -3.85 -14.83 -15.61
C LEU A 66 -2.43 -14.74 -15.06
N GLN A 67 -1.39 -14.80 -15.89
CA GLN A 67 -0.01 -14.63 -15.49
C GLN A 67 0.26 -13.21 -14.97
N SER A 68 -0.45 -12.20 -15.46
CA SER A 68 -0.33 -10.84 -14.95
C SER A 68 -0.73 -10.73 -13.49
N ILE A 69 -1.69 -11.54 -13.03
CA ILE A 69 -2.10 -11.56 -11.60
C ILE A 69 -0.94 -12.00 -10.72
N VAL A 70 -0.19 -13.00 -11.15
CA VAL A 70 0.97 -13.49 -10.40
C VAL A 70 2.06 -12.44 -10.36
N GLY A 71 2.38 -11.83 -11.52
CA GLY A 71 3.38 -10.76 -11.60
C GLY A 71 3.00 -9.53 -10.78
N LEU A 72 1.76 -9.06 -10.87
CA LEU A 72 1.26 -7.95 -10.07
C LEU A 72 1.25 -8.28 -8.58
N GLY A 73 0.92 -9.52 -8.21
CA GLY A 73 0.94 -9.97 -6.83
C GLY A 73 2.34 -9.98 -6.22
N GLN A 74 3.33 -10.49 -6.96
CA GLN A 74 4.73 -10.48 -6.55
C GLN A 74 5.28 -9.05 -6.45
N LEU A 75 4.87 -8.17 -7.36
CA LEU A 75 5.25 -6.76 -7.30
C LEU A 75 4.61 -6.07 -6.08
N ALA A 76 3.31 -6.30 -5.83
CA ALA A 76 2.63 -5.77 -4.65
C ALA A 76 3.29 -6.24 -3.35
N GLU A 77 3.70 -7.51 -3.27
CA GLU A 77 4.45 -8.07 -2.13
C GLU A 77 5.76 -7.32 -1.92
N ARG A 78 6.55 -7.13 -2.98
CA ARG A 78 7.83 -6.42 -2.88
C ARG A 78 7.65 -4.95 -2.50
N ILE A 79 6.62 -4.29 -3.02
CA ILE A 79 6.31 -2.89 -2.69
C ILE A 79 5.83 -2.76 -1.23
N ALA A 80 5.02 -3.71 -0.75
CA ALA A 80 4.42 -3.70 0.59
C ALA A 80 5.20 -4.54 1.63
N GLN A 81 6.53 -4.69 1.46
CA GLN A 81 7.34 -5.56 2.32
C GLN A 81 7.75 -4.92 3.66
N ALA A 82 7.58 -3.61 3.81
CA ALA A 82 7.98 -2.92 5.03
C ALA A 82 7.29 -3.51 6.27
N THR A 83 8.08 -3.81 7.28
CA THR A 83 7.59 -4.39 8.54
C THR A 83 7.48 -3.35 9.65
N VAL A 84 8.17 -2.23 9.50
CA VAL A 84 8.13 -1.09 10.43
C VAL A 84 7.96 0.19 9.63
N LEU A 85 7.10 1.06 10.15
CA LEU A 85 6.86 2.38 9.60
C LEU A 85 7.05 3.42 10.70
N ASP A 86 7.71 4.52 10.38
CA ASP A 86 7.72 5.74 11.16
C ASP A 86 6.99 6.83 10.37
N ILE A 87 5.87 7.29 10.90
CA ILE A 87 5.02 8.27 10.24
C ILE A 87 5.10 9.59 11.00
N THR A 88 5.53 10.62 10.30
CA THR A 88 5.52 11.99 10.79
C THR A 88 4.52 12.81 9.98
N GLN A 89 3.57 13.43 10.67
CA GLN A 89 2.57 14.31 10.07
C GLN A 89 2.66 15.69 10.71
N ALA A 90 2.91 16.71 9.91
CA ALA A 90 2.99 18.10 10.35
C ALA A 90 2.52 19.03 9.22
N ASP A 91 1.92 20.14 9.55
CA ASP A 91 1.49 21.29 8.72
C ASP A 91 1.50 21.09 7.19
N GLY A 92 0.65 20.20 6.71
CA GLY A 92 0.53 19.95 5.28
C GLY A 92 1.55 18.97 4.69
N HIS A 93 2.38 18.33 5.52
CA HIS A 93 3.33 17.30 5.11
C HIS A 93 3.08 15.99 5.84
N ILE A 94 3.17 14.89 5.12
CA ILE A 94 3.19 13.54 5.71
C ILE A 94 4.39 12.81 5.12
N VAL A 95 5.22 12.28 6.00
CA VAL A 95 6.38 11.46 5.65
C VAL A 95 6.19 10.09 6.30
N ILE A 96 6.23 9.04 5.48
CA ILE A 96 6.22 7.66 5.93
C ILE A 96 7.58 7.08 5.63
N GLN A 97 8.40 6.95 6.66
CA GLN A 97 9.67 6.25 6.58
C GLN A 97 9.43 4.76 6.75
N ARG A 98 10.11 3.98 5.94
CA ARG A 98 9.99 2.53 5.91
C ARG A 98 11.34 1.91 6.21
N ASN A 99 11.34 0.76 6.87
CA ASN A 99 12.59 0.06 7.19
C ASN A 99 13.29 -0.60 5.97
N ASP A 100 12.80 -0.38 4.75
CA ASP A 100 13.37 -0.86 3.49
C ASP A 100 14.00 0.26 2.63
N ASP A 101 14.41 1.35 3.26
CA ASP A 101 15.05 2.53 2.65
C ASP A 101 14.17 3.35 1.68
N PHE A 102 12.88 3.03 1.58
CA PHE A 102 11.93 3.82 0.80
C PHE A 102 11.07 4.68 1.71
N SER A 103 10.85 5.93 1.30
CA SER A 103 9.94 6.86 1.98
C SER A 103 8.82 7.27 1.04
N LEU A 104 7.60 7.41 1.57
CA LEU A 104 6.48 8.04 0.88
C LEU A 104 6.32 9.45 1.46
N ILE A 105 6.29 10.46 0.62
CA ILE A 105 6.23 11.86 1.04
C ILE A 105 5.03 12.52 0.38
N CYS A 106 4.13 13.06 1.19
CA CYS A 106 3.04 13.91 0.75
C CYS A 106 3.28 15.35 1.16
N ASP A 107 3.15 16.25 0.20
CA ASP A 107 3.19 17.69 0.41
C ASP A 107 1.87 18.26 -0.11
N PHE A 108 0.98 18.64 0.81
CA PHE A 108 -0.32 19.20 0.49
C PHE A 108 -0.27 20.73 0.27
N THR A 109 0.89 21.34 0.48
CA THR A 109 1.10 22.76 0.18
C THR A 109 1.35 22.96 -1.33
N ASP A 110 1.88 21.94 -2.00
CA ASP A 110 2.10 21.90 -3.45
C ASP A 110 1.41 20.66 -4.04
N MET A 111 0.12 20.84 -4.39
CA MET A 111 -0.73 19.75 -4.91
C MET A 111 -0.41 19.35 -6.38
N GLN A 112 0.68 19.83 -6.96
CA GLN A 112 1.08 19.43 -8.31
C GLN A 112 1.70 18.02 -8.29
N PRO A 113 1.35 17.16 -9.25
CA PRO A 113 2.04 15.88 -9.40
C PRO A 113 3.52 16.11 -9.61
N LYS A 114 4.34 15.54 -8.73
CA LYS A 114 5.80 15.64 -8.86
C LYS A 114 6.28 14.60 -9.86
N ALA A 115 6.66 15.06 -11.05
CA ALA A 115 7.29 14.18 -12.03
C ALA A 115 8.76 13.97 -11.66
N SER A 116 9.17 12.72 -11.56
CA SER A 116 10.56 12.30 -11.36
C SER A 116 11.03 11.42 -12.52
N LEU A 117 12.31 11.07 -12.54
CA LEU A 117 12.84 10.09 -13.50
C LEU A 117 12.23 8.70 -13.32
N VAL A 118 11.63 8.45 -12.16
CA VAL A 118 11.03 7.15 -11.81
C VAL A 118 9.55 7.11 -12.13
N GLY A 119 8.88 8.27 -12.28
CA GLY A 119 7.45 8.33 -12.54
C GLY A 119 6.81 9.62 -12.01
N ALA A 120 5.49 9.68 -12.01
CA ALA A 120 4.71 10.77 -11.45
C ALA A 120 4.09 10.35 -10.13
N GLU A 121 4.33 11.12 -9.08
CA GLU A 121 3.81 10.89 -7.73
C GLU A 121 2.71 11.92 -7.41
N ALA A 122 1.66 11.47 -6.77
CA ALA A 122 0.58 12.33 -6.30
C ALA A 122 0.01 11.81 -4.99
N CYS A 123 -0.39 12.74 -4.12
CA CYS A 123 -1.10 12.43 -2.89
C CYS A 123 -2.46 13.12 -2.87
N ALA A 124 -3.41 12.51 -2.21
CA ALA A 124 -4.73 13.09 -2.00
C ALA A 124 -5.38 12.54 -0.73
N TRP A 125 -6.31 13.30 -0.19
CA TRP A 125 -7.26 12.79 0.79
C TRP A 125 -8.53 12.34 0.06
N ASP A 126 -9.05 11.19 0.43
CA ASP A 126 -10.34 10.66 0.03
C ASP A 126 -11.13 10.36 1.30
N GLU A 127 -11.98 11.32 1.70
CA GLU A 127 -12.63 11.32 3.02
C GLU A 127 -11.59 11.20 4.15
N ASP A 128 -11.63 10.08 4.85
CA ASP A 128 -10.77 9.74 5.99
C ASP A 128 -9.56 8.88 5.58
N GLN A 129 -9.23 8.81 4.31
CA GLN A 129 -8.15 7.99 3.79
C GLN A 129 -7.08 8.84 3.11
N LEU A 130 -5.83 8.53 3.38
CA LEU A 130 -4.70 9.10 2.67
C LEU A 130 -4.34 8.21 1.49
N ILE A 131 -4.27 8.79 0.30
CA ILE A 131 -3.94 8.08 -0.93
C ILE A 131 -2.62 8.58 -1.49
N PHE A 132 -1.69 7.66 -1.71
CA PHE A 132 -0.49 7.85 -2.51
C PHE A 132 -0.66 7.16 -3.85
N ARG A 133 -0.39 7.85 -4.94
CA ARG A 133 -0.39 7.30 -6.28
C ARG A 133 0.96 7.49 -6.92
N LEU A 134 1.46 6.43 -7.54
CA LEU A 134 2.67 6.44 -8.34
C LEU A 134 2.32 5.89 -9.73
N ALA A 135 2.50 6.71 -10.76
CA ALA A 135 2.41 6.31 -12.15
C ALA A 135 3.82 6.11 -12.70
N LEU A 136 4.18 4.86 -13.00
CA LEU A 136 5.48 4.47 -13.52
C LEU A 136 5.45 4.45 -15.06
N PRO A 137 6.61 4.46 -15.72
CA PRO A 137 6.69 4.20 -17.15
C PRO A 137 5.98 2.87 -17.53
N ASP A 138 5.61 2.72 -18.79
CA ASP A 138 4.94 1.53 -19.34
C ASP A 138 3.53 1.25 -18.77
N GLY A 139 2.87 2.28 -18.22
CA GLY A 139 1.49 2.19 -17.75
C GLY A 139 1.31 1.37 -16.47
N LEU A 140 2.38 1.17 -15.69
CA LEU A 140 2.31 0.55 -14.39
C LEU A 140 1.94 1.60 -13.33
N HIS A 141 0.95 1.27 -12.51
CA HIS A 141 0.46 2.14 -11.44
C HIS A 141 0.51 1.43 -10.09
N VAL A 142 0.83 2.20 -9.06
CA VAL A 142 0.77 1.78 -7.67
C VAL A 142 -0.07 2.78 -6.89
N GLU A 143 -0.98 2.29 -6.08
CA GLU A 143 -1.76 3.10 -5.15
C GLU A 143 -1.63 2.51 -3.75
N HIS A 144 -1.24 3.35 -2.79
CA HIS A 144 -1.33 3.04 -1.37
C HIS A 144 -2.50 3.82 -0.79
N LYS A 145 -3.45 3.12 -0.20
CA LYS A 145 -4.57 3.72 0.51
C LYS A 145 -4.43 3.40 1.99
N LEU A 146 -4.22 4.45 2.79
CA LEU A 146 -4.03 4.35 4.23
C LEU A 146 -5.33 4.70 4.95
N SER A 147 -5.68 3.91 5.94
CA SER A 147 -6.77 4.18 6.87
C SER A 147 -6.37 3.78 8.28
N ILE A 148 -6.81 4.53 9.27
CA ILE A 148 -6.53 4.28 10.68
C ILE A 148 -7.84 4.01 11.44
N ALA A 149 -7.81 3.09 12.38
CA ALA A 149 -8.94 2.85 13.26
C ALA A 149 -9.20 4.09 14.14
N PRO A 150 -10.45 4.40 14.48
CA PRO A 150 -10.77 5.58 15.29
C PRO A 150 -10.07 5.63 16.66
N ASP A 151 -9.78 4.46 17.23
CA ASP A 151 -9.06 4.29 18.50
C ASP A 151 -7.53 4.25 18.30
N ARG A 152 -7.05 4.42 17.06
CA ARG A 152 -5.64 4.34 16.66
C ARG A 152 -4.98 2.99 16.98
N SER A 153 -5.76 1.95 17.22
CA SER A 153 -5.23 0.60 17.49
C SER A 153 -4.63 -0.08 16.26
N ARG A 154 -4.98 0.39 15.07
CA ARG A 154 -4.55 -0.24 13.80
C ARG A 154 -4.45 0.77 12.68
N LEU A 155 -3.40 0.62 11.88
CA LEU A 155 -3.23 1.27 10.59
C LEU A 155 -3.34 0.21 9.50
N ASN A 156 -4.21 0.43 8.52
CA ASN A 156 -4.32 -0.45 7.36
C ASN A 156 -3.78 0.26 6.12
N ILE A 157 -2.94 -0.44 5.37
CA ILE A 157 -2.41 0.01 4.08
C ILE A 157 -2.82 -0.99 3.01
N ALA A 158 -3.73 -0.57 2.12
CA ALA A 158 -4.10 -1.32 0.93
C ALA A 158 -3.20 -0.88 -0.23
N THR A 159 -2.30 -1.76 -0.65
CA THR A 159 -1.42 -1.54 -1.80
C THR A 159 -2.04 -2.18 -3.04
N THR A 160 -2.46 -1.37 -3.99
CA THR A 160 -3.03 -1.82 -5.27
C THR A 160 -2.05 -1.57 -6.39
N VAL A 161 -1.82 -2.59 -7.20
CA VAL A 161 -0.94 -2.52 -8.37
C VAL A 161 -1.75 -2.92 -9.60
N TRP A 162 -1.64 -2.11 -10.67
CA TRP A 162 -2.27 -2.42 -11.95
C TRP A 162 -1.41 -1.90 -13.11
N ILE A 163 -1.64 -2.44 -14.27
CA ILE A 163 -1.00 -2.01 -15.51
C ILE A 163 -2.08 -1.72 -16.56
N GLU A 164 -1.89 -0.69 -17.36
CA GLU A 164 -2.80 -0.36 -18.44
C GLU A 164 -3.00 -1.54 -19.40
N GLY A 165 -4.24 -1.78 -19.81
CA GLY A 165 -4.60 -2.93 -20.64
C GLY A 165 -4.79 -4.25 -19.88
N VAL A 166 -4.48 -4.33 -18.59
CA VAL A 166 -4.76 -5.49 -17.74
C VAL A 166 -6.02 -5.24 -16.92
N ARG A 167 -7.02 -6.09 -17.05
CA ARG A 167 -8.36 -5.88 -16.48
C ARG A 167 -8.41 -6.04 -14.95
N TYR A 168 -7.49 -6.80 -14.37
CA TYR A 168 -7.55 -7.19 -12.96
C TYR A 168 -6.39 -6.59 -12.18
N PRO A 169 -6.64 -5.53 -11.39
CA PRO A 169 -5.65 -5.04 -10.44
C PRO A 169 -5.43 -6.08 -9.32
N PHE A 170 -4.28 -6.01 -8.69
CA PHE A 170 -3.98 -6.81 -7.52
C PHE A 170 -3.84 -5.90 -6.29
N THR A 171 -4.56 -6.23 -5.22
CA THR A 171 -4.50 -5.47 -3.96
C THR A 171 -4.01 -6.38 -2.84
N LEU A 172 -3.01 -5.89 -2.08
CA LEU A 172 -2.48 -6.51 -0.88
C LEU A 172 -2.73 -5.60 0.32
N ASN A 173 -3.39 -6.12 1.36
CA ASN A 173 -3.65 -5.38 2.58
C ASN A 173 -2.60 -5.73 3.64
N ARG A 174 -2.02 -4.71 4.25
CA ARG A 174 -1.13 -4.79 5.39
C ARG A 174 -1.75 -4.07 6.57
N VAL A 175 -1.77 -4.71 7.71
CA VAL A 175 -2.26 -4.15 8.97
C VAL A 175 -1.06 -3.96 9.89
N TYR A 176 -0.99 -2.79 10.50
CA TYR A 176 0.07 -2.44 11.43
C TYR A 176 -0.54 -2.08 12.78
N MET A 177 0.19 -2.38 13.84
CA MET A 177 -0.13 -1.99 15.22
C MET A 177 0.85 -0.93 15.71
N PRO A 178 0.45 -0.01 16.60
CA PRO A 178 1.37 0.94 17.19
C PRO A 178 2.41 0.20 18.05
N PHE A 179 3.66 0.68 18.00
CA PHE A 179 4.71 0.17 18.88
C PHE A 179 5.62 1.31 19.37
N GLU A 180 6.29 1.09 20.51
CA GLU A 180 7.23 2.04 21.10
C GLU A 180 8.65 1.64 20.72
N PRO A 181 9.40 2.47 19.93
CA PRO A 181 10.80 2.21 19.63
C PRO A 181 11.63 2.30 20.92
N GLY A 182 12.33 1.24 21.26
CA GLY A 182 13.17 1.16 22.47
C GLY A 182 12.65 0.23 23.56
N GLU A 183 11.38 -0.19 23.51
CA GLU A 183 10.88 -1.31 24.31
C GLU A 183 11.05 -2.66 23.58
N GLY A 184 11.63 -2.64 22.38
CA GLY A 184 11.86 -3.84 21.58
C GLY A 184 12.80 -4.80 22.28
N GLN A 185 12.28 -5.99 22.61
CA GLN A 185 13.03 -7.10 23.17
C GLN A 185 14.13 -7.63 22.24
N TYR A 186 14.28 -7.08 21.05
CA TYR A 186 15.21 -7.59 20.03
C TYR A 186 16.16 -6.49 19.57
N HIS A 187 17.44 -6.73 19.75
CA HIS A 187 18.51 -5.95 19.12
C HIS A 187 18.99 -6.72 17.88
N CYS A 188 18.77 -6.17 16.69
CA CYS A 188 19.10 -6.83 15.43
C CYS A 188 20.34 -6.18 14.82
N GLU A 189 21.36 -6.98 14.55
CA GLU A 189 22.58 -6.56 13.88
C GLU A 189 22.76 -7.30 12.54
N TYR A 190 23.26 -6.57 11.55
CA TYR A 190 23.67 -7.18 10.27
C TYR A 190 25.05 -7.81 10.43
N THR A 191 25.12 -9.11 10.24
CA THR A 191 26.41 -9.80 10.20
C THR A 191 27.08 -9.62 8.83
N ILE A 192 28.40 -9.77 8.78
CA ILE A 192 29.21 -9.69 7.54
C ILE A 192 28.71 -10.67 6.46
N ALA A 193 28.01 -11.73 6.84
CA ALA A 193 27.40 -12.70 5.94
C ALA A 193 26.01 -12.27 5.41
N ARG A 194 25.58 -11.02 5.59
CA ARG A 194 24.25 -10.48 5.23
C ARG A 194 23.07 -11.20 5.87
N GLN A 195 23.29 -11.81 7.03
CA GLN A 195 22.23 -12.37 7.86
C GLN A 195 21.91 -11.41 8.98
N THR A 196 20.63 -11.13 9.18
CA THR A 196 20.17 -10.37 10.34
C THR A 196 20.12 -11.31 11.54
N THR A 197 20.92 -11.03 12.55
CA THR A 197 20.88 -11.76 13.85
C THR A 197 20.24 -10.84 14.86
N CYS A 198 19.11 -11.27 15.42
CA CYS A 198 18.40 -10.53 16.46
C CYS A 198 18.63 -11.21 17.81
N THR A 199 19.08 -10.45 18.81
CA THR A 199 19.22 -10.89 20.20
C THR A 199 18.15 -10.23 21.07
N LEU A 200 17.58 -10.99 21.99
CA LEU A 200 16.71 -10.43 23.04
C LEU A 200 17.53 -9.49 23.89
N GLY A 201 17.13 -8.21 23.94
CA GLY A 201 17.67 -7.25 24.87
C GLY A 201 17.31 -7.67 26.28
N GLY A 202 18.27 -8.20 27.02
CA GLY A 202 18.08 -8.46 28.45
C GLY A 202 18.02 -7.14 29.21
N SER A 203 17.00 -6.98 30.05
CA SER A 203 16.97 -5.97 31.10
C SER A 203 18.27 -6.07 31.88
N GLN A 204 19.12 -5.06 31.82
CA GLN A 204 20.20 -4.93 32.76
C GLN A 204 19.59 -4.45 34.10
N GLU A 205 19.58 -5.33 35.09
CA GLU A 205 19.44 -4.95 36.52
C GLU A 205 20.60 -4.09 36.97
#